data_c3aae8d09a70072be6d6dd5dfd69aaf4
#
_entry.id   c3aae8d09a70072be6d6dd5dfd69aaf4
#
_cell.length_a   1.000
_cell.length_b   1.000
_cell.length_c   1.000
_cell.angle_alpha   90.00
_cell.angle_beta   90.00
_cell.angle_gamma   90.00
#
_symmetry.space_group_name_H-M   'P 1'
#
loop_
_entity.id
_entity.type
_entity.pdbx_description
1 polymer ?
#
loop_
_entity_poly.entity_id
_entity_poly.type
_entity_poly.pdbx_seq_one_letter_code
_entity_poly.pdbx_strand_id
1 'polypeptide(L)'
;EGMKRVELHLHTNMSAMDGMSSTASLLCRAAKWGHRAMAITDHGVAQAFPEALHAQEGKQKDTIGDMKIIYGIEAYYINDENSISVVRGRSAEPLDGTFIVFDLETTGLNPASEEITEIAAVRVVEGEIRDSFQTYVNPHKPIPAEITELTGISDETVADAPDLDKAVPEFLAWAGEGQYPLVAHNAGFDMGFLRTACQRLGIEREFTSIDTLEMSRLMLPHMHKFKLNILAKELQVGPFEHHRASEDAAVLGRIYVKLL
;
A
#
# COMPACT_ATOMS: atom_id res chain seq x y z
N GLU A 1 -2.30 -49.08 10.21
CA GLU A 1 -1.28 -48.40 9.41
C GLU A 1 -1.59 -46.89 9.41
N GLY A 2 -0.68 -46.10 10.06
CA GLY A 2 -0.85 -44.65 10.17
C GLY A 2 -0.79 -44.00 8.78
N MET A 3 -1.59 -42.95 8.59
CA MET A 3 -1.62 -42.16 7.37
C MET A 3 -0.22 -41.55 7.12
N LYS A 4 0.47 -41.94 6.05
CA LYS A 4 1.78 -41.42 5.70
C LYS A 4 1.66 -39.98 5.23
N ARG A 5 2.49 -39.06 5.74
CA ARG A 5 2.51 -37.64 5.42
C ARG A 5 2.81 -37.41 3.92
N VAL A 6 2.18 -36.43 3.35
CA VAL A 6 2.52 -35.81 2.08
C VAL A 6 2.85 -34.34 2.38
N GLU A 7 4.06 -33.91 2.03
CA GLU A 7 4.45 -32.50 2.11
C GLU A 7 4.15 -31.82 0.78
N LEU A 8 3.38 -30.73 0.82
CA LEU A 8 2.96 -30.01 -0.39
C LEU A 8 3.56 -28.61 -0.52
N HIS A 9 4.27 -28.13 0.50
CA HIS A 9 4.88 -26.80 0.49
C HIS A 9 6.27 -26.87 1.12
N LEU A 10 7.30 -26.72 0.29
CA LEU A 10 8.68 -26.85 0.75
C LEU A 10 9.62 -26.04 -0.13
N HIS A 11 10.49 -25.26 0.51
CA HIS A 11 11.53 -24.49 -0.13
C HIS A 11 12.90 -25.14 0.04
N THR A 12 13.65 -25.18 -1.05
CA THR A 12 15.04 -25.61 -1.07
C THR A 12 15.98 -24.40 -1.01
N ASN A 13 17.30 -24.64 -1.00
CA ASN A 13 18.30 -23.58 -1.10
C ASN A 13 18.26 -22.80 -2.44
N MET A 14 17.39 -23.19 -3.37
CA MET A 14 17.14 -22.43 -4.60
C MET A 14 16.13 -21.30 -4.38
N SER A 15 15.36 -21.32 -3.29
CA SER A 15 14.61 -20.16 -2.81
C SER A 15 15.54 -19.18 -2.12
N ALA A 16 16.03 -18.18 -2.85
CA ALA A 16 16.98 -17.20 -2.35
C ALA A 16 16.46 -16.49 -1.08
N MET A 17 17.31 -16.41 -0.05
CA MET A 17 17.05 -15.79 1.26
C MET A 17 15.99 -16.50 2.13
N ASP A 18 15.50 -17.67 1.73
CA ASP A 18 14.43 -18.40 2.44
C ASP A 18 14.83 -19.85 2.73
N GLY A 19 15.20 -20.64 1.72
CA GLY A 19 15.62 -22.02 1.89
C GLY A 19 17.11 -22.18 2.16
N MET A 20 17.48 -23.07 3.09
CA MET A 20 18.89 -23.34 3.43
C MET A 20 19.36 -24.74 3.02
N SER A 21 18.47 -25.69 2.88
CA SER A 21 18.82 -27.09 2.67
C SER A 21 18.77 -27.47 1.20
N SER A 22 19.75 -28.31 0.77
CA SER A 22 19.74 -28.82 -0.61
C SER A 22 18.54 -29.74 -0.85
N THR A 23 18.08 -29.77 -2.08
CA THR A 23 16.97 -30.61 -2.54
C THR A 23 17.19 -32.07 -2.20
N ALA A 24 18.37 -32.62 -2.49
CA ALA A 24 18.71 -34.00 -2.19
C ALA A 24 18.65 -34.32 -0.69
N SER A 25 19.09 -33.41 0.19
CA SER A 25 19.05 -33.58 1.64
C SER A 25 17.62 -33.63 2.15
N LEU A 26 16.74 -32.77 1.63
CA LEU A 26 15.32 -32.70 2.00
C LEU A 26 14.57 -33.95 1.56
N LEU A 27 14.80 -34.41 0.31
CA LEU A 27 14.19 -35.65 -0.20
C LEU A 27 14.60 -36.88 0.64
N CYS A 28 15.89 -37.03 0.93
CA CYS A 28 16.38 -38.12 1.78
C CYS A 28 15.80 -38.06 3.21
N ARG A 29 15.62 -36.87 3.76
CA ARG A 29 15.05 -36.71 5.10
C ARG A 29 13.56 -37.08 5.10
N ALA A 30 12.78 -36.62 4.13
CA ALA A 30 11.37 -36.94 3.97
C ALA A 30 11.15 -38.47 3.80
N ALA A 31 11.97 -39.09 2.95
CA ALA A 31 11.92 -40.54 2.75
C ALA A 31 12.22 -41.32 4.03
N LYS A 32 13.25 -40.93 4.81
CA LYS A 32 13.57 -41.52 6.13
C LYS A 32 12.46 -41.34 7.13
N TRP A 33 11.67 -40.29 7.06
CA TRP A 33 10.48 -40.08 7.89
C TRP A 33 9.24 -40.82 7.38
N GLY A 34 9.36 -41.53 6.26
CA GLY A 34 8.29 -42.32 5.68
C GLY A 34 7.23 -41.50 4.96
N HIS A 35 7.56 -40.32 4.45
CA HIS A 35 6.64 -39.55 3.60
C HIS A 35 6.30 -40.34 2.34
N ARG A 36 5.04 -40.31 1.91
CA ARG A 36 4.58 -40.97 0.69
C ARG A 36 4.89 -40.11 -0.56
N ALA A 37 4.86 -38.80 -0.39
CA ALA A 37 5.20 -37.83 -1.42
C ALA A 37 5.72 -36.55 -0.81
N MET A 38 6.48 -35.77 -1.59
CA MET A 38 6.96 -34.45 -1.23
C MET A 38 6.94 -33.53 -2.46
N ALA A 39 6.35 -32.35 -2.34
CA ALA A 39 6.45 -31.30 -3.34
C ALA A 39 7.70 -30.45 -3.12
N ILE A 40 8.26 -29.97 -4.21
CA ILE A 40 9.28 -28.90 -4.22
C ILE A 40 8.55 -27.68 -4.77
N THR A 41 8.51 -26.60 -4.00
CA THR A 41 7.73 -25.40 -4.32
C THR A 41 8.54 -24.15 -4.03
N ASP A 42 9.71 -24.00 -4.66
CA ASP A 42 10.55 -22.83 -4.51
C ASP A 42 9.87 -21.57 -5.05
N HIS A 43 10.21 -20.40 -4.50
CA HIS A 43 9.65 -19.12 -4.86
C HIS A 43 9.93 -18.75 -6.33
N GLY A 44 8.94 -18.91 -7.19
CA GLY A 44 8.98 -18.48 -8.59
C GLY A 44 10.04 -19.16 -9.47
N VAL A 45 10.70 -20.22 -8.99
CA VAL A 45 11.83 -20.85 -9.66
C VAL A 45 11.72 -22.37 -9.72
N ALA A 46 12.35 -22.97 -10.75
CA ALA A 46 12.39 -24.41 -10.99
C ALA A 46 13.80 -25.01 -10.90
N GLN A 47 14.79 -24.26 -10.39
CA GLN A 47 16.20 -24.66 -10.36
C GLN A 47 16.48 -25.92 -9.55
N ALA A 48 15.65 -26.27 -8.58
CA ALA A 48 15.77 -27.48 -7.78
C ALA A 48 15.39 -28.77 -8.55
N PHE A 49 14.66 -28.67 -9.67
CA PHE A 49 14.14 -29.85 -10.39
C PHE A 49 15.23 -30.78 -10.94
N PRO A 50 16.31 -30.29 -11.60
CA PRO A 50 17.39 -31.16 -12.03
C PRO A 50 18.08 -31.88 -10.86
N GLU A 51 18.29 -31.20 -9.71
CA GLU A 51 18.87 -31.82 -8.51
C GLU A 51 17.97 -32.92 -7.96
N ALA A 52 16.63 -32.67 -7.92
CA ALA A 52 15.65 -33.67 -7.48
C ALA A 52 15.65 -34.91 -8.36
N LEU A 53 15.68 -34.73 -9.69
CA LEU A 53 15.75 -35.84 -10.65
C LEU A 53 17.05 -36.63 -10.48
N HIS A 54 18.20 -35.94 -10.39
CA HIS A 54 19.50 -36.60 -10.14
C HIS A 54 19.53 -37.34 -8.81
N ALA A 55 18.88 -36.83 -7.76
CA ALA A 55 18.78 -37.50 -6.47
C ALA A 55 17.92 -38.79 -6.59
N GLN A 56 16.81 -38.71 -7.31
CA GLN A 56 15.89 -39.85 -7.49
C GLN A 56 16.47 -40.96 -8.38
N GLU A 57 17.24 -40.63 -9.39
CA GLU A 57 17.81 -41.58 -10.36
C GLU A 57 19.25 -41.97 -10.04
N GLY A 58 19.93 -41.19 -9.21
CA GLY A 58 21.36 -41.31 -8.90
C GLY A 58 21.68 -41.92 -7.54
N LYS A 59 22.65 -41.31 -6.85
CA LYS A 59 23.20 -41.83 -5.58
C LYS A 59 22.20 -41.97 -4.42
N GLN A 60 21.14 -41.18 -4.43
CA GLN A 60 20.12 -41.19 -3.36
C GLN A 60 18.91 -42.08 -3.69
N LYS A 61 18.88 -42.73 -4.84
CA LYS A 61 17.79 -43.58 -5.33
C LYS A 61 17.31 -44.57 -4.27
N ASP A 62 18.22 -45.33 -3.69
CA ASP A 62 17.86 -46.36 -2.69
C ASP A 62 17.31 -45.77 -1.40
N THR A 63 17.72 -44.54 -1.05
CA THR A 63 17.23 -43.82 0.14
C THR A 63 15.85 -43.22 -0.10
N ILE A 64 15.61 -42.63 -1.27
CA ILE A 64 14.35 -42.00 -1.64
C ILE A 64 13.28 -43.09 -1.94
N GLY A 65 13.70 -44.20 -2.55
CA GLY A 65 12.81 -45.32 -2.87
C GLY A 65 11.62 -44.90 -3.73
N ASP A 66 10.45 -45.41 -3.36
CA ASP A 66 9.19 -45.15 -4.07
C ASP A 66 8.48 -43.85 -3.66
N MET A 67 9.13 -42.97 -2.88
CA MET A 67 8.52 -41.70 -2.50
C MET A 67 8.29 -40.83 -3.76
N LYS A 68 7.06 -40.38 -3.96
CA LYS A 68 6.70 -39.55 -5.11
C LYS A 68 7.24 -38.12 -4.92
N ILE A 69 7.98 -37.62 -5.91
CA ILE A 69 8.37 -36.22 -5.99
C ILE A 69 7.33 -35.47 -6.83
N ILE A 70 6.84 -34.35 -6.32
CA ILE A 70 5.91 -33.47 -6.98
C ILE A 70 6.67 -32.19 -7.32
N TYR A 71 6.72 -31.86 -8.60
CA TYR A 71 7.38 -30.67 -9.09
C TYR A 71 6.37 -29.53 -9.18
N GLY A 72 6.62 -28.46 -8.47
CA GLY A 72 5.80 -27.28 -8.40
C GLY A 72 6.62 -26.02 -8.15
N ILE A 73 6.01 -24.88 -8.21
CA ILE A 73 6.59 -23.60 -7.83
C ILE A 73 5.59 -22.85 -6.97
N GLU A 74 6.07 -22.09 -6.01
CA GLU A 74 5.25 -21.08 -5.34
C GLU A 74 5.17 -19.86 -6.25
N ALA A 75 4.01 -19.69 -6.88
CA ALA A 75 3.78 -18.60 -7.80
C ALA A 75 3.25 -17.37 -7.05
N TYR A 76 3.74 -16.21 -7.45
CA TYR A 76 3.16 -14.94 -7.02
C TYR A 76 1.99 -14.60 -7.94
N TYR A 77 0.79 -14.69 -7.40
CA TYR A 77 -0.40 -14.26 -8.11
C TYR A 77 -0.61 -12.76 -7.89
N ILE A 78 -0.52 -11.99 -8.95
CA ILE A 78 -0.91 -10.58 -8.97
C ILE A 78 -2.24 -10.50 -9.70
N ASN A 79 -3.28 -10.07 -9.00
CA ASN A 79 -4.55 -9.78 -9.64
C ASN A 79 -4.47 -8.38 -10.26
N ASP A 80 -4.21 -8.31 -11.54
CA ASP A 80 -4.07 -7.05 -12.30
C ASP A 80 -5.36 -6.21 -12.28
N GLU A 81 -6.52 -6.85 -12.14
CA GLU A 81 -7.80 -6.15 -12.03
C GLU A 81 -7.93 -5.33 -10.74
N ASN A 82 -7.14 -5.68 -9.69
CA ASN A 82 -7.21 -5.03 -8.39
C ASN A 82 -5.89 -4.38 -7.94
N SER A 83 -4.76 -4.67 -8.59
CA SER A 83 -3.43 -4.27 -8.11
C SER A 83 -3.01 -2.86 -8.53
N ILE A 84 -3.59 -2.31 -9.60
CA ILE A 84 -3.34 -0.96 -10.08
C ILE A 84 -4.70 -0.24 -10.20
N SER A 85 -5.40 -0.14 -9.10
CA SER A 85 -6.63 0.65 -9.08
C SER A 85 -6.28 2.10 -8.79
N VAL A 86 -6.08 2.89 -9.83
CA VAL A 86 -5.99 4.36 -9.72
C VAL A 86 -7.26 4.90 -9.06
N VAL A 87 -8.42 4.33 -9.40
CA VAL A 87 -9.72 4.72 -8.86
C VAL A 87 -10.30 3.58 -8.04
N ARG A 88 -10.66 3.86 -6.79
CA ARG A 88 -11.40 2.93 -5.91
C ARG A 88 -12.75 3.54 -5.55
N GLY A 89 -13.81 2.79 -5.77
CA GLY A 89 -15.19 3.25 -5.61
C GLY A 89 -15.88 3.49 -6.95
N ARG A 90 -16.95 4.28 -6.94
CA ARG A 90 -17.73 4.61 -8.13
C ARG A 90 -17.92 6.12 -8.20
N SER A 91 -17.58 6.73 -9.32
CA SER A 91 -17.88 8.13 -9.60
C SER A 91 -18.42 8.25 -11.01
N ALA A 92 -19.38 9.14 -11.18
CA ALA A 92 -19.86 9.60 -12.48
C ALA A 92 -19.22 10.95 -12.87
N GLU A 93 -18.29 11.46 -12.05
CA GLU A 93 -17.63 12.74 -12.30
C GLU A 93 -16.76 12.63 -13.56
N PRO A 94 -16.92 13.51 -14.55
CA PRO A 94 -16.05 13.55 -15.72
C PRO A 94 -14.65 14.06 -15.35
N LEU A 95 -13.66 13.86 -16.21
CA LEU A 95 -12.27 14.26 -15.97
C LEU A 95 -12.08 15.77 -15.76
N ASP A 96 -12.96 16.58 -16.34
CA ASP A 96 -13.05 18.03 -16.16
C ASP A 96 -14.00 18.46 -15.05
N GLY A 97 -14.45 17.50 -14.24
CA GLY A 97 -15.41 17.74 -13.16
C GLY A 97 -14.79 18.32 -11.89
N THR A 98 -15.42 18.00 -10.76
CA THR A 98 -14.99 18.47 -9.44
C THR A 98 -14.29 17.36 -8.66
N PHE A 99 -13.11 17.66 -8.12
CA PHE A 99 -12.30 16.75 -7.33
C PHE A 99 -11.83 17.43 -6.04
N ILE A 100 -11.74 16.65 -4.97
CA ILE A 100 -11.19 17.10 -3.68
C ILE A 100 -9.82 16.46 -3.52
N VAL A 101 -8.77 17.24 -3.70
CA VAL A 101 -7.39 16.79 -3.52
C VAL A 101 -7.00 17.09 -2.09
N PHE A 102 -6.62 16.08 -1.31
CA PHE A 102 -6.39 16.23 0.12
C PHE A 102 -5.14 15.48 0.57
N ASP A 103 -4.63 15.91 1.71
CA ASP A 103 -3.47 15.35 2.39
C ASP A 103 -3.69 15.42 3.91
N LEU A 104 -3.20 14.44 4.64
CA LEU A 104 -3.32 14.33 6.09
C LEU A 104 -1.96 14.25 6.75
N GLU A 105 -1.77 15.02 7.82
CA GLU A 105 -0.69 14.76 8.76
C GLU A 105 -1.22 13.98 9.97
N THR A 106 -0.38 13.11 10.50
CA THR A 106 -0.78 12.15 11.54
C THR A 106 0.31 11.93 12.57
N THR A 107 -0.02 11.36 13.72
CA THR A 107 0.97 11.01 14.76
C THR A 107 1.82 9.77 14.42
N GLY A 108 1.55 9.10 13.30
CA GLY A 108 2.26 7.90 12.83
C GLY A 108 1.54 7.21 11.69
N LEU A 109 1.96 6.00 11.34
CA LEU A 109 1.56 5.36 10.07
C LEU A 109 0.33 4.45 10.15
N ASN A 110 -0.08 4.02 11.35
CA ASN A 110 -1.14 3.02 11.50
C ASN A 110 -2.46 3.68 11.90
N PRO A 111 -3.49 3.73 11.04
CA PRO A 111 -4.77 4.36 11.32
C PRO A 111 -5.56 3.73 12.47
N ALA A 112 -5.21 2.50 12.91
CA ALA A 112 -5.87 1.87 14.05
C ALA A 112 -5.36 2.37 15.41
N SER A 113 -4.14 2.93 15.49
CA SER A 113 -3.49 3.36 16.74
C SER A 113 -3.04 4.82 16.73
N GLU A 114 -2.98 5.43 15.56
CA GLU A 114 -2.49 6.79 15.38
C GLU A 114 -3.64 7.75 15.06
N GLU A 115 -3.38 9.05 15.25
CA GLU A 115 -4.39 10.10 15.14
C GLU A 115 -4.04 11.11 14.05
N ILE A 116 -5.06 11.74 13.48
CA ILE A 116 -4.90 12.87 12.55
C ILE A 116 -4.49 14.11 13.34
N THR A 117 -3.53 14.88 12.83
CA THR A 117 -3.05 16.15 13.39
C THR A 117 -3.36 17.35 12.48
N GLU A 118 -3.49 17.14 11.18
CA GLU A 118 -3.90 18.17 10.21
C GLU A 118 -4.71 17.53 9.07
N ILE A 119 -5.71 18.25 8.59
CA ILE A 119 -6.46 17.95 7.37
C ILE A 119 -6.32 19.15 6.46
N ALA A 120 -5.76 18.95 5.27
CA ALA A 120 -5.70 19.99 4.25
C ALA A 120 -6.22 19.48 2.91
N ALA A 121 -6.88 20.35 2.17
CA ALA A 121 -7.43 19.99 0.88
C ALA A 121 -7.56 21.20 -0.04
N VAL A 122 -7.58 20.93 -1.34
CA VAL A 122 -7.99 21.89 -2.36
C VAL A 122 -9.10 21.30 -3.21
N ARG A 123 -10.02 22.16 -3.63
CA ARG A 123 -11.06 21.79 -4.59
C ARG A 123 -10.61 22.17 -5.99
N VAL A 124 -10.52 21.17 -6.85
CA VAL A 124 -10.23 21.33 -8.27
C VAL A 124 -11.56 21.27 -9.03
N VAL A 125 -11.84 22.27 -9.85
CA VAL A 125 -13.03 22.33 -10.70
C VAL A 125 -12.57 22.73 -12.11
N GLU A 126 -12.92 21.94 -13.11
CA GLU A 126 -12.54 22.19 -14.50
C GLU A 126 -11.02 22.40 -14.67
N GLY A 127 -10.22 21.60 -13.92
CA GLY A 127 -8.75 21.69 -13.96
C GLY A 127 -8.12 22.87 -13.23
N GLU A 128 -8.90 23.67 -12.48
CA GLU A 128 -8.40 24.82 -11.73
C GLU A 128 -8.67 24.65 -10.23
N ILE A 129 -7.71 25.05 -9.38
CA ILE A 129 -7.91 25.12 -7.93
C ILE A 129 -8.81 26.31 -7.64
N ARG A 130 -9.97 26.09 -7.05
CA ARG A 130 -10.99 27.12 -6.75
C ARG A 130 -10.97 27.60 -5.32
N ASP A 131 -10.86 26.67 -4.37
CA ASP A 131 -10.81 26.97 -2.94
C ASP A 131 -9.99 25.94 -2.19
N SER A 132 -9.75 26.17 -0.91
CA SER A 132 -8.96 25.31 -0.05
C SER A 132 -9.60 25.17 1.33
N PHE A 133 -9.32 24.05 1.98
CA PHE A 133 -9.66 23.77 3.36
C PHE A 133 -8.39 23.42 4.13
N GLN A 134 -8.28 23.88 5.37
CA GLN A 134 -7.21 23.49 6.26
C GLN A 134 -7.70 23.59 7.70
N THR A 135 -7.42 22.57 8.49
CA THR A 135 -7.61 22.60 9.94
C THR A 135 -6.59 21.70 10.64
N TYR A 136 -6.04 22.15 11.75
CA TYR A 136 -5.38 21.26 12.70
C TYR A 136 -6.42 20.45 13.46
N VAL A 137 -5.98 19.32 14.01
CA VAL A 137 -6.82 18.44 14.82
C VAL A 137 -6.05 18.11 16.10
N ASN A 138 -6.69 18.23 17.25
CA ASN A 138 -6.08 17.81 18.52
C ASN A 138 -6.11 16.27 18.60
N PRO A 139 -4.95 15.59 18.60
CA PRO A 139 -4.89 14.14 18.64
C PRO A 139 -5.14 13.55 20.03
N HIS A 140 -5.24 14.36 21.09
CA HIS A 140 -5.34 13.95 22.50
C HIS A 140 -4.26 12.94 22.94
N LYS A 141 -3.12 12.93 22.27
CA LYS A 141 -1.93 12.13 22.60
C LYS A 141 -0.68 12.91 22.21
N PRO A 142 0.47 12.65 22.83
CA PRO A 142 1.71 13.30 22.47
C PRO A 142 2.11 12.98 21.02
N ILE A 143 2.56 14.00 20.29
CA ILE A 143 3.11 13.85 18.95
C ILE A 143 4.57 13.40 19.09
N PRO A 144 4.99 12.26 18.49
CA PRO A 144 6.39 11.84 18.55
C PRO A 144 7.33 12.89 17.97
N ALA A 145 8.49 13.07 18.61
CA ALA A 145 9.46 14.10 18.22
C ALA A 145 9.90 13.98 16.75
N GLU A 146 10.02 12.76 16.25
CA GLU A 146 10.31 12.46 14.84
C GLU A 146 9.22 12.94 13.87
N ILE A 147 7.96 12.90 14.31
CA ILE A 147 6.82 13.40 13.53
C ILE A 147 6.81 14.93 13.56
N THR A 148 7.07 15.53 14.72
CA THR A 148 7.21 16.99 14.84
C THR A 148 8.37 17.52 13.97
N GLU A 149 9.50 16.81 13.93
CA GLU A 149 10.63 17.17 13.06
C GLU A 149 10.26 17.05 11.56
N LEU A 150 9.45 16.05 11.21
CA LEU A 150 9.01 15.81 9.85
C LEU A 150 7.96 16.82 9.37
N THR A 151 6.91 17.06 10.17
CA THR A 151 5.71 17.83 9.77
C THR A 151 5.74 19.28 10.23
N GLY A 152 6.60 19.60 11.23
CA GLY A 152 6.60 20.88 11.93
C GLY A 152 5.43 21.08 12.89
N ILE A 153 4.58 20.06 13.09
CA ILE A 153 3.43 20.11 13.99
C ILE A 153 3.86 19.58 15.36
N SER A 154 3.73 20.43 16.38
CA SER A 154 4.03 20.09 17.77
C SER A 154 2.75 19.98 18.61
N ASP A 155 2.88 19.47 19.85
CA ASP A 155 1.75 19.44 20.81
C ASP A 155 1.18 20.84 21.04
N GLU A 156 2.02 21.88 21.05
CA GLU A 156 1.57 23.27 21.23
C GLU A 156 0.77 23.75 20.01
N THR A 157 1.13 23.30 18.79
CA THR A 157 0.43 23.68 17.55
C THR A 157 -1.02 23.20 17.57
N VAL A 158 -1.28 22.03 18.15
CA VAL A 158 -2.59 21.38 18.12
C VAL A 158 -3.37 21.52 19.44
N ALA A 159 -2.79 22.15 20.47
CA ALA A 159 -3.37 22.23 21.82
C ALA A 159 -4.79 22.83 21.82
N ASP A 160 -5.00 23.90 21.05
CA ASP A 160 -6.29 24.61 20.93
C ASP A 160 -7.04 24.25 19.62
N ALA A 161 -6.56 23.23 18.89
CA ALA A 161 -7.23 22.78 17.66
C ALA A 161 -8.55 22.04 17.97
N PRO A 162 -9.49 22.03 17.04
CA PRO A 162 -10.71 21.27 17.20
C PRO A 162 -10.43 19.77 17.34
N ASP A 163 -11.33 19.09 18.03
CA ASP A 163 -11.31 17.65 18.16
C ASP A 163 -11.72 16.97 16.83
N LEU A 164 -11.43 15.68 16.71
CA LEU A 164 -11.75 14.89 15.51
C LEU A 164 -13.23 14.91 15.15
N ASP A 165 -14.12 14.93 16.17
CA ASP A 165 -15.58 14.92 16.01
C ASP A 165 -16.14 16.23 15.44
N LYS A 166 -15.34 17.28 15.40
CA LYS A 166 -15.66 18.55 14.76
C LYS A 166 -14.93 18.70 13.43
N ALA A 167 -13.61 18.44 13.40
CA ALA A 167 -12.77 18.64 12.22
C ALA A 167 -13.20 17.78 11.03
N VAL A 168 -13.47 16.48 11.27
CA VAL A 168 -13.86 15.56 10.18
C VAL A 168 -15.21 15.90 9.59
N PRO A 169 -16.29 16.14 10.36
CA PRO A 169 -17.57 16.60 9.78
C PRO A 169 -17.45 17.93 9.03
N GLU A 170 -16.66 18.91 9.51
CA GLU A 170 -16.43 20.17 8.80
C GLU A 170 -15.73 19.94 7.47
N PHE A 171 -14.69 19.11 7.45
CA PHE A 171 -14.03 18.71 6.21
C PHE A 171 -14.99 18.03 5.24
N LEU A 172 -15.76 17.04 5.69
CA LEU A 172 -16.69 16.31 4.85
C LEU A 172 -17.79 17.23 4.27
N ALA A 173 -18.31 18.15 5.07
CA ALA A 173 -19.28 19.15 4.60
C ALA A 173 -18.67 20.05 3.52
N TRP A 174 -17.46 20.54 3.73
CA TRP A 174 -16.72 21.33 2.72
C TRP A 174 -16.43 20.50 1.48
N ALA A 175 -16.02 19.24 1.63
CA ALA A 175 -15.71 18.33 0.52
C ALA A 175 -16.92 17.84 -0.28
N GLY A 176 -18.14 18.27 0.04
CA GLY A 176 -19.37 17.89 -0.67
C GLY A 176 -19.92 16.53 -0.24
N GLU A 177 -19.60 16.10 0.98
CA GLU A 177 -20.19 14.94 1.64
C GLU A 177 -20.07 13.60 0.88
N GLY A 178 -18.97 13.39 0.15
CA GLY A 178 -18.72 12.18 -0.63
C GLY A 178 -19.31 12.21 -2.06
N GLN A 179 -19.87 13.35 -2.47
CA GLN A 179 -20.33 13.54 -3.84
C GLN A 179 -19.18 13.54 -4.84
N TYR A 180 -18.06 14.16 -4.47
CA TYR A 180 -16.89 14.28 -5.33
C TYR A 180 -15.80 13.26 -4.99
N PRO A 181 -15.04 12.77 -5.97
CA PRO A 181 -13.88 11.91 -5.71
C PRO A 181 -12.82 12.60 -4.85
N LEU A 182 -12.27 11.84 -3.90
CA LEU A 182 -11.14 12.24 -3.07
C LEU A 182 -9.84 11.82 -3.76
N VAL A 183 -8.92 12.73 -3.94
CA VAL A 183 -7.63 12.50 -4.60
C VAL A 183 -6.51 12.66 -3.58
N ALA A 184 -5.64 11.67 -3.46
CA ALA A 184 -4.48 11.73 -2.58
C ALA A 184 -3.27 11.02 -3.20
N HIS A 185 -2.08 11.28 -2.67
CA HIS A 185 -0.85 10.64 -3.12
C HIS A 185 -0.50 9.45 -2.22
N ASN A 186 -0.56 8.22 -2.75
CA ASN A 186 -0.62 7.00 -1.96
C ASN A 186 -1.93 6.94 -1.14
N ALA A 187 -3.02 7.16 -1.82
CA ALA A 187 -4.36 7.38 -1.25
C ALA A 187 -4.80 6.31 -0.24
N GLY A 188 -4.18 5.13 -0.25
CA GLY A 188 -4.44 4.09 0.75
C GLY A 188 -4.17 4.54 2.18
N PHE A 189 -3.18 5.40 2.38
CA PHE A 189 -2.82 5.96 3.68
C PHE A 189 -3.90 6.94 4.17
N ASP A 190 -4.13 8.01 3.43
CA ASP A 190 -5.07 9.08 3.83
C ASP A 190 -6.50 8.57 3.96
N MET A 191 -6.93 7.75 3.00
CA MET A 191 -8.23 7.10 3.03
C MET A 191 -8.38 6.11 4.19
N GLY A 192 -7.29 5.48 4.62
CA GLY A 192 -7.26 4.62 5.81
C GLY A 192 -7.59 5.40 7.07
N PHE A 193 -6.93 6.53 7.29
CA PHE A 193 -7.21 7.43 8.43
C PHE A 193 -8.60 8.05 8.36
N LEU A 194 -9.01 8.58 7.21
CA LEU A 194 -10.33 9.18 7.04
C LEU A 194 -11.47 8.18 7.31
N ARG A 195 -11.36 6.96 6.78
CA ARG A 195 -12.37 5.90 7.02
C ARG A 195 -12.41 5.48 8.48
N THR A 196 -11.24 5.32 9.12
CA THR A 196 -11.17 5.00 10.55
C THR A 196 -11.80 6.10 11.39
N ALA A 197 -11.52 7.36 11.08
CA ALA A 197 -12.14 8.51 11.75
C ALA A 197 -13.67 8.52 11.56
N CYS A 198 -14.16 8.33 10.34
CA CYS A 198 -15.60 8.22 10.07
C CYS A 198 -16.25 7.07 10.85
N GLN A 199 -15.61 5.89 10.87
CA GLN A 199 -16.12 4.73 11.62
C GLN A 199 -16.21 5.02 13.12
N ARG A 200 -15.19 5.65 13.72
CA ARG A 200 -15.18 6.05 15.14
C ARG A 200 -16.28 7.05 15.47
N LEU A 201 -16.61 7.93 14.53
CA LEU A 201 -17.68 8.95 14.67
C LEU A 201 -19.07 8.45 14.28
N GLY A 202 -19.21 7.19 13.86
CA GLY A 202 -20.48 6.64 13.39
C GLY A 202 -20.98 7.25 12.07
N ILE A 203 -20.06 7.78 11.25
CA ILE A 203 -20.36 8.37 9.94
C ILE A 203 -20.27 7.25 8.90
N GLU A 204 -21.42 6.79 8.43
CA GLU A 204 -21.50 5.82 7.34
C GLU A 204 -21.49 6.54 5.99
N ARG A 205 -20.37 6.42 5.27
CA ARG A 205 -20.21 7.07 3.98
C ARG A 205 -19.30 6.28 3.05
N GLU A 206 -19.72 6.15 1.80
CA GLU A 206 -18.88 5.60 0.74
C GLU A 206 -18.09 6.72 0.06
N PHE A 207 -16.81 6.47 -0.18
CA PHE A 207 -15.93 7.41 -0.87
C PHE A 207 -15.38 6.77 -2.14
N THR A 208 -15.40 7.55 -3.22
CA THR A 208 -14.53 7.28 -4.37
C THR A 208 -13.18 7.95 -4.13
N SER A 209 -12.10 7.22 -4.29
CA SER A 209 -10.74 7.76 -4.16
C SER A 209 -9.92 7.53 -5.41
N ILE A 210 -9.05 8.48 -5.71
CA ILE A 210 -8.09 8.44 -6.82
C ILE A 210 -6.69 8.53 -6.23
N ASP A 211 -5.82 7.58 -6.64
CA ASP A 211 -4.44 7.51 -6.17
C ASP A 211 -3.49 8.08 -7.23
N THR A 212 -2.94 9.27 -6.96
CA THR A 212 -2.00 9.91 -7.88
C THR A 212 -0.64 9.23 -7.95
N LEU A 213 -0.24 8.43 -6.94
CA LEU A 213 0.97 7.62 -7.01
C LEU A 213 0.82 6.54 -8.08
N GLU A 214 -0.29 5.78 -8.04
CA GLU A 214 -0.56 4.76 -9.05
C GLU A 214 -0.80 5.37 -10.44
N MET A 215 -1.51 6.49 -10.49
CA MET A 215 -1.70 7.25 -11.73
C MET A 215 -0.36 7.69 -12.34
N SER A 216 0.55 8.22 -11.52
CA SER A 216 1.89 8.64 -11.96
C SER A 216 2.73 7.48 -12.47
N ARG A 217 2.66 6.31 -11.81
CA ARG A 217 3.35 5.09 -12.26
C ARG A 217 2.92 4.63 -13.65
N LEU A 218 1.63 4.75 -13.94
CA LEU A 218 1.08 4.39 -15.25
C LEU A 218 1.42 5.42 -16.33
N MET A 219 1.29 6.70 -16.01
CA MET A 219 1.42 7.78 -17.00
C MET A 219 2.86 8.22 -17.26
N LEU A 220 3.77 7.97 -16.30
CA LEU A 220 5.17 8.37 -16.37
C LEU A 220 6.11 7.15 -16.25
N PRO A 221 6.01 6.16 -17.15
CA PRO A 221 6.73 4.88 -17.04
C PRO A 221 8.26 5.03 -17.13
N HIS A 222 8.76 6.17 -17.56
CA HIS A 222 10.20 6.48 -17.62
C HIS A 222 10.78 6.87 -16.26
N MET A 223 9.92 7.18 -15.27
CA MET A 223 10.35 7.55 -13.92
C MET A 223 10.56 6.32 -13.03
N HIS A 224 11.48 6.45 -12.06
CA HIS A 224 11.76 5.41 -11.06
C HIS A 224 11.42 5.82 -9.63
N LYS A 225 11.11 7.10 -9.42
CA LYS A 225 10.78 7.67 -8.10
C LYS A 225 9.58 8.63 -8.27
N PHE A 226 8.58 8.43 -7.42
CA PHE A 226 7.30 9.13 -7.51
C PHE A 226 6.97 9.92 -6.24
N LYS A 227 7.97 10.35 -5.46
CA LYS A 227 7.75 11.27 -4.34
C LYS A 227 7.20 12.60 -4.87
N LEU A 228 6.36 13.26 -4.09
CA LEU A 228 5.65 14.48 -4.49
C LEU A 228 6.59 15.58 -5.04
N ASN A 229 7.74 15.81 -4.38
CA ASN A 229 8.76 16.77 -4.82
C ASN A 229 9.40 16.40 -6.17
N ILE A 230 9.55 15.12 -6.44
CA ILE A 230 10.14 14.65 -7.71
C ILE A 230 9.12 14.82 -8.83
N LEU A 231 7.86 14.48 -8.57
CA LEU A 231 6.76 14.69 -9.52
C LEU A 231 6.55 16.18 -9.80
N ALA A 232 6.57 17.02 -8.75
CA ALA A 232 6.43 18.48 -8.91
C ALA A 232 7.50 19.06 -9.85
N LYS A 233 8.74 18.58 -9.72
CA LYS A 233 9.85 18.97 -10.59
C LYS A 233 9.67 18.47 -12.03
N GLU A 234 9.34 17.19 -12.19
CA GLU A 234 9.13 16.57 -13.51
C GLU A 234 8.00 17.25 -14.27
N LEU A 235 6.88 17.48 -13.62
CA LEU A 235 5.68 18.10 -14.21
C LEU A 235 5.73 19.64 -14.22
N GLN A 236 6.81 20.25 -13.70
CA GLN A 236 7.04 21.69 -13.66
C GLN A 236 5.89 22.48 -13.00
N VAL A 237 5.36 21.97 -11.88
CA VAL A 237 4.25 22.61 -11.17
C VAL A 237 4.69 23.67 -10.15
N GLY A 238 5.97 23.98 -10.11
CA GLY A 238 6.57 25.02 -9.26
C GLY A 238 7.25 24.45 -8.00
N PRO A 239 8.10 25.25 -7.34
CA PRO A 239 8.72 24.91 -6.07
C PRO A 239 7.68 24.94 -4.94
N PHE A 240 7.87 24.11 -3.91
CA PHE A 240 7.08 24.10 -2.69
C PHE A 240 7.93 23.63 -1.50
N GLU A 241 7.52 24.01 -0.30
CA GLU A 241 8.11 23.51 0.93
C GLU A 241 7.35 22.26 1.37
N HIS A 242 8.07 21.16 1.50
CA HIS A 242 7.53 19.88 1.93
C HIS A 242 7.11 19.88 3.40
N HIS A 243 6.13 19.02 3.70
CA HIS A 243 5.66 18.68 5.04
C HIS A 243 4.78 19.77 5.71
N ARG A 244 3.97 20.42 4.87
CA ARG A 244 2.77 21.15 5.29
C ARG A 244 1.61 20.66 4.45
N ALA A 245 0.64 20.01 5.06
CA ALA A 245 -0.48 19.41 4.34
C ALA A 245 -1.18 20.37 3.37
N SER A 246 -1.27 21.68 3.73
CA SER A 246 -1.87 22.69 2.85
C SER A 246 -1.09 22.95 1.57
N GLU A 247 0.25 22.96 1.65
CA GLU A 247 1.11 23.14 0.48
C GLU A 247 1.18 21.86 -0.34
N ASP A 248 1.27 20.72 0.34
CA ASP A 248 1.28 19.41 -0.28
C ASP A 248 -0.03 19.14 -1.03
N ALA A 249 -1.20 19.45 -0.45
CA ALA A 249 -2.49 19.38 -1.13
C ALA A 249 -2.59 20.29 -2.35
N ALA A 250 -2.06 21.54 -2.27
CA ALA A 250 -2.07 22.46 -3.39
C ALA A 250 -1.14 22.02 -4.53
N VAL A 251 0.06 21.51 -4.19
CA VAL A 251 0.99 20.94 -5.18
C VAL A 251 0.42 19.68 -5.80
N LEU A 252 -0.15 18.80 -4.97
CA LEU A 252 -0.80 17.60 -5.43
C LEU A 252 -1.95 17.92 -6.38
N GLY A 253 -2.74 18.95 -6.08
CA GLY A 253 -3.79 19.46 -6.98
C GLY A 253 -3.25 19.85 -8.36
N ARG A 254 -2.13 20.58 -8.40
CA ARG A 254 -1.46 20.94 -9.67
C ARG A 254 -0.87 19.73 -10.41
N ILE A 255 -0.30 18.76 -9.65
CA ILE A 255 0.18 17.50 -10.22
C ILE A 255 -0.98 16.72 -10.82
N TYR A 256 -2.09 16.59 -10.09
CA TYR A 256 -3.27 15.87 -10.55
C TYR A 256 -3.81 16.45 -11.86
N VAL A 257 -3.95 17.77 -11.93
CA VAL A 257 -4.37 18.48 -13.16
C VAL A 257 -3.40 18.24 -14.33
N LYS A 258 -2.11 18.07 -14.08
CA LYS A 258 -1.12 17.77 -15.12
C LYS A 258 -1.15 16.30 -15.58
N LEU A 259 -1.66 15.41 -14.75
CA LEU A 259 -1.81 14.00 -15.07
C LEU A 259 -3.14 13.70 -15.78
N LEU A 260 -4.15 14.58 -15.69
CA LEU A 260 -5.38 14.53 -16.48
C LEU A 260 -5.16 14.94 -17.94
#